data_afedc30da0e86d62f299c3a145f1fddd
#
_entry.id   afedc30da0e86d62f299c3a145f1fddd
#
_cell.length_a   1.000
_cell.length_b   1.000
_cell.length_c   1.000
_cell.angle_alpha   90.00
_cell.angle_beta   90.00
_cell.angle_gamma   90.00
#
_symmetry.space_group_name_H-M   'P 1'
#
loop_
_entity.id
_entity.type
_entity.pdbx_description
1 polymer ?
#
loop_
_entity_poly.entity_id
_entity_poly.type
_entity_poly.pdbx_seq_one_letter_code
_entity_poly.pdbx_strand_id
1 'polypeptide(L)' 'MKTIFKRGDHVTWNSEAGHVSGTIIKIHKRDFDYKGYTHHATGEDPQYEIKSDKTNHIAVHKGSALKHAK' A
#
# COMPACT_ATOMS: atom_id res chain seq x y z
N MET A 1 -15.09 -9.02 5.79
CA MET A 1 -15.18 -7.83 4.93
C MET A 1 -13.80 -7.45 4.44
N LYS A 2 -13.70 -7.16 3.17
CA LYS A 2 -12.44 -6.70 2.61
C LYS A 2 -12.29 -5.21 2.83
N THR A 3 -11.13 -4.80 3.27
CA THR A 3 -10.83 -3.38 3.38
C THR A 3 -10.40 -2.88 2.02
N ILE A 4 -11.11 -1.89 1.50
CA ILE A 4 -10.80 -1.29 0.20
C ILE A 4 -10.30 0.13 0.44
N PHE A 5 -9.15 0.44 -0.14
CA PHE A 5 -8.56 1.76 -0.08
C PHE A 5 -8.63 2.43 -1.44
N LYS A 6 -8.59 3.73 -1.46
CA LYS A 6 -8.64 4.53 -2.70
C LYS A 6 -7.38 5.36 -2.81
N ARG A 7 -7.06 5.78 -4.03
CA ARG A 7 -5.98 6.75 -4.23
C ARG A 7 -6.30 8.01 -3.44
N GLY A 8 -5.28 8.51 -2.76
CA GLY A 8 -5.42 9.67 -1.89
C GLY A 8 -5.75 9.33 -0.45
N ASP A 9 -6.09 8.07 -0.16
CA ASP A 9 -6.35 7.66 1.22
C ASP A 9 -5.07 7.69 2.04
N HIS A 10 -5.19 8.19 3.26
CA HIS A 10 -4.09 8.20 4.21
C HIS A 10 -4.16 6.93 5.04
N VAL A 11 -3.07 6.17 5.04
CA VAL A 11 -3.03 4.85 5.67
C VAL A 11 -1.81 4.70 6.56
N THR A 12 -1.86 3.71 7.44
CA THR A 12 -0.72 3.33 8.28
C THR A 12 -0.44 1.84 8.11
N TRP A 13 0.79 1.48 8.39
CA TRP A 13 1.20 0.07 8.42
C TRP A 13 2.38 -0.08 9.38
N ASN A 14 2.67 -1.32 9.76
CA ASN A 14 3.81 -1.61 10.62
C ASN A 14 5.01 -1.98 9.75
N SER A 15 6.15 -1.41 10.08
CA SER A 15 7.43 -1.77 9.47
C SER A 15 8.42 -2.12 10.57
N GLU A 16 9.63 -2.52 10.17
CA GLU A 16 10.70 -2.79 11.14
C GLU A 16 11.02 -1.55 11.98
N ALA A 17 10.80 -0.37 11.44
CA ALA A 17 11.01 0.90 12.13
C ALA A 17 9.83 1.33 12.98
N GLY A 18 8.76 0.52 13.07
CA GLY A 18 7.56 0.86 13.81
C GLY A 18 6.42 1.27 12.89
N HIS A 19 5.52 2.11 13.41
CA HIS A 19 4.38 2.58 12.63
C HIS A 19 4.81 3.61 11.60
N VAL A 20 4.37 3.38 10.37
CA VAL A 20 4.64 4.30 9.26
C VAL A 20 3.30 4.70 8.65
N SER A 21 3.21 5.94 8.21
CA SER A 21 2.01 6.43 7.52
C SER A 21 2.37 6.98 6.15
N GLY A 22 1.39 6.99 5.27
CA GLY A 22 1.57 7.52 3.93
C GLY A 22 0.25 7.63 3.20
N THR A 23 0.34 8.07 1.95
CA THR A 23 -0.81 8.29 1.09
C THR A 23 -0.77 7.32 -0.08
N ILE A 24 -1.90 6.68 -0.36
CA ILE A 24 -2.00 5.77 -1.50
C ILE A 24 -1.93 6.57 -2.79
N ILE A 25 -0.98 6.20 -3.65
CA ILE A 25 -0.77 6.87 -4.92
C ILE A 25 -1.15 6.00 -6.11
N LYS A 26 -1.23 4.69 -5.94
CA LYS A 26 -1.59 3.78 -7.02
C LYS A 26 -2.17 2.50 -6.46
N ILE A 27 -3.10 1.92 -7.20
CA ILE A 27 -3.76 0.67 -6.83
C ILE A 27 -3.53 -0.34 -7.95
N HIS A 28 -3.01 -1.51 -7.61
CA HIS A 28 -2.77 -2.60 -8.55
C HIS A 28 -3.77 -3.73 -8.29
N LYS A 29 -4.52 -4.09 -9.31
CA LYS A 29 -5.49 -5.18 -9.24
C LYS A 29 -5.06 -6.38 -10.08
N ARG A 30 -3.84 -6.35 -10.59
CA ARG A 30 -3.23 -7.42 -11.36
C ARG A 30 -1.76 -7.50 -10.97
N ASP A 31 -1.13 -8.63 -11.30
CA ASP A 31 0.30 -8.78 -11.07
C ASP A 31 1.07 -7.66 -11.75
N PHE A 32 2.09 -7.17 -11.08
CA PHE A 32 2.91 -6.08 -11.61
C PHE A 32 4.35 -6.25 -11.14
N ASP A 33 5.27 -5.69 -11.90
CA ASP A 33 6.68 -5.67 -11.54
C ASP A 33 7.02 -4.35 -10.85
N TYR A 34 7.74 -4.45 -9.74
CA TYR A 34 8.19 -3.29 -9.02
C TYR A 34 9.61 -3.54 -8.51
N LYS A 35 10.55 -2.72 -8.97
CA LYS A 35 11.97 -2.81 -8.58
C LYS A 35 12.55 -4.21 -8.76
N GLY A 36 12.22 -4.85 -9.87
CA GLY A 36 12.75 -6.18 -10.21
C GLY A 36 12.02 -7.34 -9.59
N TYR A 37 10.95 -7.10 -8.84
CA TYR A 37 10.14 -8.16 -8.24
C TYR A 37 8.73 -8.14 -8.82
N THR A 38 8.18 -9.33 -9.01
CA THR A 38 6.78 -9.46 -9.41
C THR A 38 5.93 -9.53 -8.16
N HIS A 39 4.99 -8.60 -8.05
CA HIS A 39 4.03 -8.57 -6.97
C HIS A 39 2.70 -9.10 -7.47
N HIS A 40 2.11 -10.01 -6.72
CA HIS A 40 0.83 -10.63 -7.10
C HIS A 40 -0.32 -9.85 -6.50
N ALA A 41 -1.24 -9.44 -7.37
CA ALA A 41 -2.43 -8.72 -6.94
C ALA A 41 -3.62 -9.18 -7.77
N THR A 42 -4.81 -9.06 -7.19
CA THR A 42 -6.08 -9.35 -7.87
C THR A 42 -7.07 -8.25 -7.55
N GLY A 43 -8.20 -8.25 -8.26
CA GLY A 43 -9.27 -7.30 -7.94
C GLY A 43 -9.84 -7.51 -6.54
N GLU A 44 -9.73 -8.74 -6.01
CA GLU A 44 -10.21 -9.07 -4.67
C GLU A 44 -9.16 -8.84 -3.60
N ASP A 45 -7.88 -8.87 -3.97
CA ASP A 45 -6.77 -8.66 -3.05
C ASP A 45 -5.74 -7.76 -3.73
N PRO A 46 -6.06 -6.47 -3.89
CA PRO A 46 -5.18 -5.55 -4.57
C PRO A 46 -3.97 -5.20 -3.72
N GLN A 47 -2.91 -4.75 -4.39
CA GLN A 47 -1.76 -4.16 -3.73
C GLN A 47 -1.75 -2.66 -3.97
N TYR A 48 -1.20 -1.94 -3.03
CA TYR A 48 -1.20 -0.48 -3.05
C TYR A 48 0.21 0.04 -3.01
N GLU A 49 0.50 1.04 -3.85
CA GLU A 49 1.71 1.83 -3.73
C GLU A 49 1.40 3.04 -2.86
N ILE A 50 2.22 3.24 -1.85
CA ILE A 50 1.99 4.25 -0.83
C ILE A 50 3.24 5.11 -0.71
N LYS A 51 3.05 6.42 -0.80
CA LYS A 51 4.15 7.35 -0.58
C LYS A 51 4.21 7.68 0.90
N SER A 52 5.37 7.41 1.52
CA SER A 52 5.57 7.69 2.94
C SER A 52 5.46 9.19 3.22
N ASP A 53 4.84 9.54 4.35
CA ASP A 53 4.70 10.94 4.75
C ASP A 53 6.02 11.58 5.15
N LYS A 54 6.93 10.79 5.72
CA LYS A 54 8.18 11.32 6.25
C LYS A 54 9.34 11.33 5.25
N THR A 55 9.21 10.53 4.21
CA THR A 55 10.27 10.39 3.21
C THR A 55 9.63 10.32 1.84
N ASN A 56 10.46 10.32 0.79
CA ASN A 56 9.96 10.12 -0.57
C ASN A 56 9.95 8.66 -0.98
N HIS A 57 10.06 7.75 -0.02
CA HIS A 57 10.04 6.34 -0.31
C HIS A 57 8.63 5.86 -0.65
N ILE A 58 8.57 4.95 -1.59
CA ILE A 58 7.32 4.30 -1.98
C ILE A 58 7.33 2.89 -1.38
N ALA A 59 6.26 2.54 -0.69
CA ALA A 59 6.06 1.20 -0.16
C ALA A 59 4.95 0.51 -0.96
N VAL A 60 5.03 -0.81 -1.05
CA VAL A 60 4.00 -1.62 -1.71
C VAL A 60 3.49 -2.64 -0.70
N HIS A 61 2.21 -2.59 -0.42
CA HIS A 61 1.58 -3.49 0.56
C HIS A 61 0.20 -3.93 0.10
N LYS A 62 -0.20 -5.11 0.53
CA LYS A 62 -1.58 -5.57 0.39
C LYS A 62 -2.48 -4.82 1.37
N GLY A 63 -3.76 -4.75 1.02
CA GLY A 63 -4.73 -4.05 1.88
C GLY A 63 -4.79 -4.60 3.29
N SER A 64 -4.55 -5.91 3.46
CA SER A 64 -4.57 -6.53 4.80
C SER A 64 -3.47 -6.00 5.71
N ALA A 65 -2.41 -5.43 5.16
CA ALA A 65 -1.32 -4.85 5.94
C ALA A 65 -1.55 -3.38 6.29
N LEU A 66 -2.61 -2.79 5.78
CA LEU A 66 -2.87 -1.35 5.90
C LEU A 66 -4.07 -1.08 6.78
N LYS A 67 -4.05 0.09 7.42
CA LYS A 67 -5.20 0.62 8.16
C LYS A 67 -5.37 2.08 7.79
N HIS A 68 -6.61 2.55 7.80
CA HIS A 68 -6.86 3.98 7.60
C HIS A 68 -6.23 4.77 8.74
N ALA A 69 -5.49 5.80 8.39
CA ALA A 69 -4.96 6.73 9.37
C ALA A 69 -6.07 7.70 9.76
N LYS A 70 -6.08 8.08 11.01
CA LYS A 70 -7.01 9.08 11.50
C LYS A 70 -6.27 10.38 11.74
#